data_c98861defcbcddf99c49486a69c8bed0
#
_entry.id   c98861defcbcddf99c49486a69c8bed0
#
_cell.length_a   1.000
_cell.length_b   1.000
_cell.length_c   1.000
_cell.angle_alpha   90.00
_cell.angle_beta   90.00
_cell.angle_gamma   90.00
#
_symmetry.space_group_name_H-M   'P 1'
#
loop_
_entity.id
_entity.type
_entity.pdbx_description
1 polymer ?
#
loop_
_entity_poly.entity_id
_entity_poly.type
_entity_poly.pdbx_seq_one_letter_code
_entity_poly.pdbx_strand_id
1 'polypeptide(L)'
;GCRTGRDGCGGATGSSKVHTTESIETCGAEVQKGNAPTERKLQRLFRREEVSLLIKKCNDFGAGGVSVAIGELAPGLKINLDKVPKKYAGLDGTEIAISESQERMAVVIDPKDREQFLKYAAEENLEATEVAVVTEDPRLVLSWRGKEIVNISRAFLDTNGAHQENDVFVEIPKAEDTPLKRSGDIADVKEKWLSTLSDLNACLLYTSPSP
;
A
#
# COMPACT_ATOMS: atom_id res chain seq x y z
N GLY A 1 6.99 -8.39 7.75
CA GLY A 1 7.38 -8.35 6.34
C GLY A 1 8.89 -8.33 6.14
N CYS A 2 9.31 -8.16 4.89
CA CYS A 2 10.72 -8.00 4.58
C CYS A 2 11.25 -6.68 5.16
N ARG A 3 12.49 -6.69 5.64
CA ARG A 3 13.16 -5.47 6.09
C ARG A 3 13.65 -4.66 4.89
N THR A 4 13.80 -3.35 5.07
CA THR A 4 14.27 -2.43 4.04
C THR A 4 15.71 -2.72 3.60
N GLY A 5 15.92 -2.77 2.31
CA GLY A 5 17.22 -2.95 1.65
C GLY A 5 17.26 -2.20 0.32
N ARG A 6 18.43 -2.12 -0.35
CA ARG A 6 18.58 -1.51 -1.68
C ARG A 6 17.80 -2.22 -2.78
N ASP A 7 17.56 -3.53 -2.60
CA ASP A 7 16.74 -4.34 -3.48
C ASP A 7 15.29 -3.81 -3.64
N GLY A 8 14.80 -3.01 -2.69
CA GLY A 8 13.51 -2.34 -2.80
C GLY A 8 13.55 -0.97 -3.49
N CYS A 9 14.72 -0.40 -3.72
CA CYS A 9 14.82 0.91 -4.38
C CYS A 9 14.57 0.81 -5.90
N GLY A 10 14.94 -0.30 -6.52
CA GLY A 10 14.69 -0.58 -7.94
C GLY A 10 13.26 -1.02 -8.24
N GLY A 11 12.60 -1.70 -7.31
CA GLY A 11 11.26 -2.24 -7.46
C GLY A 11 10.20 -1.19 -7.79
N ALA A 12 10.22 -0.06 -7.09
CA ALA A 12 9.33 1.06 -7.33
C ALA A 12 9.44 1.64 -8.75
N THR A 13 10.63 1.63 -9.31
CA THR A 13 10.90 2.09 -10.69
C THR A 13 10.66 0.97 -11.70
N GLY A 14 10.88 -0.28 -11.30
CA GLY A 14 10.71 -1.45 -12.15
C GLY A 14 9.25 -1.76 -12.48
N SER A 15 8.33 -1.58 -11.53
CA SER A 15 6.89 -1.81 -11.74
C SER A 15 6.25 -0.84 -12.74
N SER A 16 6.91 0.30 -13.02
CA SER A 16 6.44 1.33 -13.95
C SER A 16 7.16 1.30 -15.31
N LYS A 17 8.04 0.32 -15.54
CA LYS A 17 8.80 0.20 -16.81
C LYS A 17 8.39 -1.05 -17.56
N VAL A 18 8.43 -0.96 -18.89
CA VAL A 18 8.31 -2.14 -19.76
C VAL A 18 9.52 -3.06 -19.50
N HIS A 19 9.26 -4.28 -19.11
CA HIS A 19 10.31 -5.27 -18.88
C HIS A 19 10.89 -5.75 -20.22
N THR A 20 12.16 -5.48 -20.44
CA THR A 20 12.95 -5.99 -21.56
C THR A 20 13.94 -7.04 -21.03
N THR A 21 14.51 -7.84 -21.93
CA THR A 21 15.56 -8.81 -21.55
C THR A 21 16.73 -8.10 -20.86
N GLU A 22 17.10 -6.93 -21.32
CA GLU A 22 18.16 -6.11 -20.72
C GLU A 22 17.79 -5.63 -19.32
N SER A 23 16.52 -5.29 -19.05
CA SER A 23 16.08 -4.90 -17.70
C SER A 23 16.10 -6.07 -16.72
N ILE A 24 15.86 -7.29 -17.17
CA ILE A 24 15.98 -8.51 -16.35
C ILE A 24 17.42 -8.78 -15.95
N GLU A 25 18.35 -8.61 -16.89
CA GLU A 25 19.79 -8.82 -16.67
C GLU A 25 20.40 -7.74 -15.78
N THR A 26 20.00 -6.46 -15.97
CA THR A 26 20.59 -5.33 -15.23
C THR A 26 19.93 -5.06 -13.90
N CYS A 27 18.62 -5.27 -13.76
CA CYS A 27 17.84 -4.91 -12.57
C CYS A 27 17.34 -6.12 -11.78
N GLY A 28 17.66 -7.33 -12.18
CA GLY A 28 17.13 -8.55 -11.53
C GLY A 28 17.51 -8.71 -10.05
N ALA A 29 18.60 -8.06 -9.60
CA ALA A 29 19.02 -8.03 -8.20
C ALA A 29 18.34 -6.93 -7.37
N GLU A 30 17.65 -5.99 -8.01
CA GLU A 30 17.03 -4.82 -7.38
C GLU A 30 15.53 -5.00 -7.10
N VAL A 31 14.95 -6.12 -7.53
CA VAL A 31 13.54 -6.44 -7.31
C VAL A 31 13.41 -7.40 -6.14
N GLN A 32 12.64 -7.01 -5.15
CA GLN A 32 12.33 -7.91 -4.03
C GLN A 32 11.45 -9.06 -4.50
N LYS A 33 11.82 -10.28 -4.08
CA LYS A 33 11.02 -11.47 -4.32
C LYS A 33 9.98 -11.64 -3.21
N GLY A 34 8.78 -12.06 -3.59
CA GLY A 34 7.72 -12.38 -2.66
C GLY A 34 8.10 -13.49 -1.67
N ASN A 35 7.51 -13.45 -0.48
CA ASN A 35 7.70 -14.41 0.60
C ASN A 35 6.34 -14.96 1.06
N ALA A 36 5.87 -16.02 0.42
CA ALA A 36 4.56 -16.61 0.68
C ALA A 36 4.32 -17.01 2.15
N PRO A 37 5.31 -17.55 2.91
CA PRO A 37 5.13 -17.79 4.35
C PRO A 37 4.86 -16.52 5.15
N THR A 38 5.53 -15.41 4.84
CA THR A 38 5.31 -14.13 5.52
C THR A 38 3.94 -13.54 5.14
N GLU A 39 3.56 -13.61 3.86
CA GLU A 39 2.24 -13.20 3.39
C GLU A 39 1.13 -13.98 4.13
N ARG A 40 1.29 -15.30 4.28
CA ARG A 40 0.33 -16.12 5.01
C ARG A 40 0.18 -15.69 6.47
N LYS A 41 1.26 -15.32 7.14
CA LYS A 41 1.24 -14.80 8.51
C LYS A 41 0.49 -13.47 8.61
N LEU A 42 0.73 -12.56 7.66
CA LEU A 42 -0.01 -11.29 7.57
C LEU A 42 -1.50 -11.53 7.39
N GLN A 43 -1.88 -12.39 6.45
CA GLN A 43 -3.28 -12.74 6.23
C GLN A 43 -3.95 -13.32 7.48
N ARG A 44 -3.25 -14.15 8.25
CA ARG A 44 -3.76 -14.69 9.51
C ARG A 44 -3.95 -13.59 10.55
N LEU A 45 -2.97 -12.70 10.69
CA LEU A 45 -3.05 -11.57 11.63
C LEU A 45 -4.25 -10.67 11.30
N PHE A 46 -4.37 -10.26 10.04
CA PHE A 46 -5.42 -9.31 9.62
C PHE A 46 -6.83 -9.92 9.59
N ARG A 47 -6.96 -11.26 9.55
CA ARG A 47 -8.26 -11.95 9.65
C ARG A 47 -8.78 -12.11 11.08
N ARG A 48 -7.96 -11.83 12.06
CA ARG A 48 -8.39 -11.85 13.47
C ARG A 48 -9.25 -10.62 13.72
N GLU A 49 -10.47 -10.81 14.18
CA GLU A 49 -11.42 -9.72 14.45
C GLU A 49 -10.84 -8.75 15.48
N GLU A 50 -10.25 -9.26 16.56
CA GLU A 50 -9.62 -8.47 17.61
C GLU A 50 -8.43 -7.63 17.13
N VAL A 51 -7.81 -7.97 16.01
CA VAL A 51 -6.72 -7.22 15.38
C VAL A 51 -7.27 -6.19 14.39
N SER A 52 -8.16 -6.61 13.51
CA SER A 52 -8.73 -5.74 12.48
C SER A 52 -9.49 -4.55 13.06
N LEU A 53 -10.16 -4.73 14.19
CA LEU A 53 -10.89 -3.66 14.91
C LEU A 53 -9.96 -2.60 15.52
N LEU A 54 -8.69 -2.90 15.77
CA LEU A 54 -7.69 -1.93 16.24
C LEU A 54 -7.18 -1.02 15.11
N ILE A 55 -7.27 -1.48 13.86
CA ILE A 55 -6.68 -0.78 12.71
C ILE A 55 -7.62 0.34 12.26
N LYS A 56 -7.13 1.57 12.28
CA LYS A 56 -7.85 2.76 11.79
C LYS A 56 -7.64 2.99 10.30
N LYS A 57 -6.42 2.79 9.83
CA LYS A 57 -6.01 2.85 8.43
C LYS A 57 -4.89 1.87 8.18
N CYS A 58 -4.76 1.44 6.93
CA CYS A 58 -3.76 0.46 6.52
C CYS A 58 -3.36 0.75 5.07
N ASN A 59 -2.09 0.54 4.76
CA ASN A 59 -1.55 0.61 3.41
C ASN A 59 -0.45 -0.44 3.25
N ASP A 60 -0.22 -0.89 2.00
CA ASP A 60 0.89 -1.79 1.68
C ASP A 60 2.20 -1.00 1.42
N PHE A 61 3.32 -1.69 1.42
CA PHE A 61 4.62 -1.11 1.12
C PHE A 61 5.02 -1.37 -0.34
N GLY A 62 4.28 -0.76 -1.25
CA GLY A 62 4.62 -0.75 -2.67
C GLY A 62 5.61 0.34 -3.05
N ALA A 63 5.49 0.83 -4.28
CA ALA A 63 6.30 1.91 -4.84
C ALA A 63 6.33 3.14 -3.93
N GLY A 64 7.53 3.73 -3.75
CA GLY A 64 7.75 4.87 -2.87
C GLY A 64 7.98 4.50 -1.39
N GLY A 65 7.92 3.22 -1.04
CA GLY A 65 8.33 2.70 0.27
C GLY A 65 7.66 3.40 1.46
N VAL A 66 8.46 3.73 2.46
CA VAL A 66 8.00 4.42 3.69
C VAL A 66 7.32 5.75 3.38
N SER A 67 7.84 6.50 2.41
CA SER A 67 7.32 7.84 2.05
C SER A 67 5.87 7.78 1.57
N VAL A 68 5.49 6.75 0.84
CA VAL A 68 4.14 6.53 0.33
C VAL A 68 3.32 5.70 1.31
N ALA A 69 3.77 4.49 1.64
CA ALA A 69 3.00 3.57 2.47
C ALA A 69 2.57 4.16 3.82
N ILE A 70 3.44 4.92 4.46
CA ILE A 70 3.13 5.62 5.71
C ILE A 70 2.65 7.05 5.42
N GLY A 71 3.29 7.76 4.47
CA GLY A 71 3.02 9.15 4.19
C GLY A 71 1.58 9.47 3.76
N GLU A 72 0.84 8.49 3.25
CA GLU A 72 -0.56 8.62 2.84
C GLU A 72 -1.57 8.27 3.95
N LEU A 73 -1.13 7.74 5.08
CA LEU A 73 -2.04 7.27 6.13
C LEU A 73 -2.74 8.40 6.90
N ALA A 74 -2.15 9.59 6.99
CA ALA A 74 -2.76 10.72 7.66
C ALA A 74 -2.26 12.07 7.07
N PRO A 75 -3.03 13.16 7.22
CA PRO A 75 -2.62 14.49 6.76
C PRO A 75 -1.34 14.99 7.44
N GLY A 76 -1.20 14.75 8.73
CA GLY A 76 -0.02 15.12 9.51
C GLY A 76 0.72 13.89 10.04
N LEU A 77 2.02 13.77 9.76
CA LEU A 77 2.84 12.62 10.11
C LEU A 77 4.27 13.03 10.41
N LYS A 78 4.81 12.49 11.50
CA LYS A 78 6.24 12.50 11.81
C LYS A 78 6.78 11.08 11.74
N ILE A 79 7.66 10.82 10.77
CA ILE A 79 8.25 9.51 10.50
C ILE A 79 9.72 9.54 10.94
N ASN A 80 10.13 8.56 11.75
CA ASN A 80 11.52 8.38 12.15
C ASN A 80 12.14 7.23 11.34
N LEU A 81 12.95 7.57 10.35
CA LEU A 81 13.60 6.59 9.47
C LEU A 81 14.67 5.74 10.20
N ASP A 82 15.21 6.21 11.33
CA ASP A 82 16.16 5.43 12.12
C ASP A 82 15.51 4.18 12.74
N LYS A 83 14.21 4.24 13.01
CA LYS A 83 13.42 3.12 13.54
C LYS A 83 12.98 2.09 12.49
N VAL A 84 13.11 2.41 11.21
CA VAL A 84 12.69 1.48 10.13
C VAL A 84 13.57 0.24 10.15
N PRO A 85 13.00 -0.98 10.23
CA PRO A 85 13.78 -2.21 10.21
C PRO A 85 14.54 -2.38 8.88
N LYS A 86 15.85 -2.55 8.97
CA LYS A 86 16.77 -2.67 7.84
C LYS A 86 17.37 -4.06 7.75
N LYS A 87 17.67 -4.52 6.54
CA LYS A 87 18.36 -5.80 6.29
C LYS A 87 19.81 -5.72 6.76
N TYR A 88 20.46 -4.55 6.59
CA TYR A 88 21.86 -4.29 6.89
C TYR A 88 22.10 -2.81 7.13
N ALA A 89 23.27 -2.49 7.63
CA ALA A 89 23.73 -1.10 7.82
C ALA A 89 24.20 -0.48 6.49
N GLY A 90 24.30 0.86 6.44
CA GLY A 90 24.86 1.59 5.30
C GLY A 90 23.83 2.11 4.30
N LEU A 91 22.53 1.95 4.59
CA LEU A 91 21.47 2.65 3.86
C LEU A 91 21.44 4.13 4.28
N ASP A 92 21.25 5.01 3.31
CA ASP A 92 21.01 6.42 3.56
C ASP A 92 19.53 6.74 3.79
N GLY A 93 19.22 8.00 4.11
CA GLY A 93 17.85 8.42 4.41
C GLY A 93 16.92 8.30 3.21
N THR A 94 17.42 8.54 2.01
CA THR A 94 16.64 8.43 0.77
C THR A 94 16.33 6.96 0.47
N GLU A 95 17.33 6.08 0.51
CA GLU A 95 17.15 4.64 0.31
C GLU A 95 16.13 4.06 1.29
N ILE A 96 16.18 4.46 2.57
CA ILE A 96 15.21 4.01 3.58
C ILE A 96 13.81 4.55 3.29
N ALA A 97 13.71 5.79 2.83
CA ALA A 97 12.44 6.46 2.59
C ALA A 97 11.67 5.91 1.39
N ILE A 98 12.37 5.53 0.30
CA ILE A 98 11.73 5.15 -0.97
C ILE A 98 11.73 3.64 -1.27
N SER A 99 12.49 2.85 -0.50
CA SER A 99 12.58 1.41 -0.74
C SER A 99 11.26 0.71 -0.44
N GLU A 100 10.71 0.04 -1.43
CA GLU A 100 9.56 -0.86 -1.24
C GLU A 100 9.94 -2.08 -0.38
N SER A 101 8.96 -2.77 0.15
CA SER A 101 9.17 -3.99 0.94
C SER A 101 8.00 -4.93 0.77
N GLN A 102 8.25 -6.08 0.18
CA GLN A 102 7.23 -7.11 -0.02
C GLN A 102 6.70 -7.65 1.33
N GLU A 103 5.42 -8.03 1.35
CA GLU A 103 4.71 -8.56 2.52
C GLU A 103 4.91 -7.69 3.78
N ARG A 104 4.88 -6.38 3.59
CA ARG A 104 4.90 -5.41 4.68
C ARG A 104 3.65 -4.54 4.60
N MET A 105 3.09 -4.24 5.75
CA MET A 105 1.93 -3.36 5.87
C MET A 105 2.24 -2.23 6.84
N ALA A 106 1.73 -1.04 6.53
CA ALA A 106 1.68 0.08 7.44
C ALA A 106 0.26 0.17 8.02
N VAL A 107 0.15 0.35 9.33
CA VAL A 107 -1.14 0.48 10.01
C VAL A 107 -1.14 1.68 10.95
N VAL A 108 -2.26 2.34 11.05
CA VAL A 108 -2.54 3.34 12.09
C VAL A 108 -3.40 2.70 13.15
N ILE A 109 -2.95 2.75 14.39
CA ILE A 109 -3.67 2.26 15.56
C ILE A 109 -3.71 3.35 16.65
N ASP A 110 -4.64 3.21 17.57
CA ASP A 110 -4.70 4.07 18.74
C ASP A 110 -3.48 3.81 19.65
N PRO A 111 -2.82 4.84 20.23
CA PRO A 111 -1.68 4.64 21.12
C PRO A 111 -1.93 3.69 22.28
N LYS A 112 -3.14 3.67 22.83
CA LYS A 112 -3.53 2.75 23.92
C LYS A 112 -3.51 1.28 23.51
N ASP A 113 -3.70 0.98 22.22
CA ASP A 113 -3.80 -0.39 21.70
C ASP A 113 -2.45 -0.90 21.17
N ARG A 114 -1.40 -0.07 21.20
CA ARG A 114 -0.07 -0.35 20.65
C ARG A 114 0.52 -1.66 21.18
N GLU A 115 0.59 -1.83 22.47
CA GLU A 115 1.21 -3.01 23.09
C GLU A 115 0.44 -4.30 22.73
N GLN A 116 -0.88 -4.21 22.71
CA GLN A 116 -1.73 -5.34 22.35
C GLN A 116 -1.53 -5.74 20.88
N PHE A 117 -1.44 -4.76 19.99
CA PHE A 117 -1.17 -5.03 18.55
C PHE A 117 0.21 -5.68 18.35
N LEU A 118 1.25 -5.17 19.02
CA LEU A 118 2.60 -5.76 18.97
C LEU A 118 2.61 -7.20 19.45
N LYS A 119 1.85 -7.52 20.50
CA LYS A 119 1.69 -8.88 20.99
C LYS A 119 1.04 -9.80 19.97
N TYR A 120 -0.06 -9.37 19.33
CA TYR A 120 -0.71 -10.12 18.26
C TYR A 120 0.21 -10.38 17.07
N ALA A 121 1.00 -9.39 16.67
CA ALA A 121 1.99 -9.55 15.61
C ALA A 121 3.07 -10.60 15.99
N ALA A 122 3.55 -10.56 17.24
CA ALA A 122 4.52 -11.51 17.75
C ALA A 122 3.97 -12.95 17.81
N GLU A 123 2.69 -13.15 18.13
CA GLU A 123 2.03 -14.46 18.10
C GLU A 123 2.05 -15.10 16.71
N GLU A 124 2.01 -14.30 15.65
CA GLU A 124 2.16 -14.77 14.26
C GLU A 124 3.63 -14.77 13.78
N ASN A 125 4.60 -14.55 14.66
CA ASN A 125 6.03 -14.39 14.32
C ASN A 125 6.25 -13.30 13.25
N LEU A 126 5.58 -12.17 13.40
CA LEU A 126 5.76 -10.98 12.59
C LEU A 126 6.48 -9.90 13.39
N GLU A 127 7.46 -9.26 12.77
CA GLU A 127 8.09 -8.07 13.32
C GLU A 127 7.15 -6.86 13.08
N ALA A 128 6.82 -6.14 14.14
CA ALA A 128 6.08 -4.90 14.09
C ALA A 128 6.84 -3.81 14.86
N THR A 129 6.95 -2.64 14.27
CA THR A 129 7.75 -1.53 14.82
C THR A 129 7.00 -0.21 14.64
N GLU A 130 6.92 0.57 15.71
CA GLU A 130 6.45 1.95 15.64
C GLU A 130 7.52 2.82 14.99
N VAL A 131 7.21 3.41 13.85
CA VAL A 131 8.13 4.25 13.08
C VAL A 131 7.61 5.67 12.86
N ALA A 132 6.33 5.92 13.12
CA ALA A 132 5.68 7.20 12.86
C ALA A 132 4.65 7.53 13.93
N VAL A 133 4.34 8.82 14.03
CA VAL A 133 3.27 9.37 14.87
C VAL A 133 2.40 10.29 14.03
N VAL A 134 1.08 10.13 14.13
CA VAL A 134 0.12 11.06 13.54
C VAL A 134 0.11 12.37 14.33
N THR A 135 0.09 13.50 13.64
CA THR A 135 0.12 14.84 14.23
C THR A 135 -1.06 15.68 13.75
N GLU A 136 -1.42 16.70 14.51
CA GLU A 136 -2.46 17.67 14.12
C GLU A 136 -1.97 18.62 13.02
N ASP A 137 -0.66 18.93 13.02
CA ASP A 137 -0.04 19.74 11.96
C ASP A 137 -0.05 18.98 10.64
N PRO A 138 -0.71 19.47 9.57
CA PRO A 138 -0.86 18.75 8.31
C PRO A 138 0.43 18.83 7.46
N ARG A 139 1.48 18.22 7.95
CA ARG A 139 2.78 18.13 7.31
C ARG A 139 3.30 16.70 7.30
N LEU A 140 3.97 16.34 6.24
CA LEU A 140 4.80 15.13 6.17
C LEU A 140 6.23 15.49 6.58
N VAL A 141 6.67 14.96 7.70
CA VAL A 141 8.01 15.18 8.24
C VAL A 141 8.73 13.84 8.35
N LEU A 142 9.88 13.73 7.70
CA LEU A 142 10.79 12.59 7.82
C LEU A 142 12.07 13.01 8.51
N SER A 143 12.45 12.29 9.56
CA SER A 143 13.71 12.49 10.26
C SER A 143 14.66 11.31 10.09
N TRP A 144 15.96 11.61 9.95
CA TRP A 144 17.03 10.65 9.86
C TRP A 144 18.28 11.17 10.56
N ARG A 145 18.87 10.35 11.43
CA ARG A 145 20.05 10.72 12.26
C ARG A 145 19.85 12.03 13.02
N GLY A 146 18.65 12.21 13.57
CA GLY A 146 18.30 13.40 14.36
C GLY A 146 18.10 14.69 13.57
N LYS A 147 18.04 14.61 12.23
CA LYS A 147 17.77 15.76 11.34
C LYS A 147 16.48 15.54 10.56
N GLU A 148 15.71 16.59 10.37
CA GLU A 148 14.61 16.58 9.41
C GLU A 148 15.20 16.63 8.00
N ILE A 149 14.90 15.62 7.19
CA ILE A 149 15.33 15.52 5.78
C ILE A 149 14.21 15.82 4.80
N VAL A 150 12.94 15.70 5.26
CA VAL A 150 11.74 16.10 4.53
C VAL A 150 10.82 16.83 5.49
N ASN A 151 10.26 17.95 5.05
CA ASN A 151 9.24 18.70 5.78
C ASN A 151 8.35 19.44 4.79
N ILE A 152 7.27 18.78 4.33
CA ILE A 152 6.39 19.24 3.25
C ILE A 152 4.97 19.39 3.77
N SER A 153 4.28 20.46 3.41
CA SER A 153 2.86 20.63 3.76
C SER A 153 1.98 19.67 2.99
N ARG A 154 0.90 19.22 3.60
CA ARG A 154 -0.09 18.38 2.94
C ARG A 154 -0.73 19.09 1.76
N ALA A 155 -1.04 20.36 1.87
CA ALA A 155 -1.59 21.15 0.79
C ALA A 155 -0.72 21.14 -0.48
N PHE A 156 0.63 21.14 -0.33
CA PHE A 156 1.53 21.01 -1.46
C PHE A 156 1.48 19.60 -2.06
N LEU A 157 1.49 18.55 -1.22
CA LEU A 157 1.43 17.15 -1.69
C LEU A 157 0.14 16.85 -2.45
N ASP A 158 -1.00 17.36 -1.97
CA ASP A 158 -2.31 17.09 -2.56
C ASP A 158 -2.53 17.81 -3.90
N THR A 159 -1.79 18.89 -4.16
CA THR A 159 -1.97 19.73 -5.34
C THR A 159 -0.75 19.79 -6.25
N ASN A 160 0.37 19.17 -5.87
CA ASN A 160 1.68 19.39 -6.50
C ASN A 160 2.03 20.90 -6.63
N GLY A 161 1.55 21.71 -5.69
CA GLY A 161 1.74 23.17 -5.70
C GLY A 161 0.77 23.95 -6.60
N ALA A 162 -0.12 23.28 -7.35
CA ALA A 162 -1.12 23.90 -8.21
C ALA A 162 -2.53 23.56 -7.70
N HIS A 163 -3.27 24.58 -7.25
CA HIS A 163 -4.67 24.38 -6.84
C HIS A 163 -5.55 24.27 -8.08
N GLN A 164 -6.30 23.17 -8.19
CA GLN A 164 -7.25 22.95 -9.29
C GLN A 164 -8.65 22.79 -8.71
N GLU A 165 -9.59 23.50 -9.26
CA GLU A 165 -11.01 23.39 -8.92
C GLU A 165 -11.81 23.07 -10.17
N ASN A 166 -12.74 22.13 -10.06
CA ASN A 166 -13.66 21.77 -11.13
C ASN A 166 -15.06 21.64 -10.55
N ASP A 167 -16.02 22.25 -11.22
CA ASP A 167 -17.43 22.01 -10.95
C ASP A 167 -17.87 20.74 -11.68
N VAL A 168 -18.35 19.78 -10.92
CA VAL A 168 -18.81 18.50 -11.47
C VAL A 168 -20.28 18.29 -11.14
N PHE A 169 -21.09 18.12 -12.17
CA PHE A 169 -22.47 17.67 -12.02
C PHE A 169 -22.52 16.16 -12.22
N VAL A 170 -22.95 15.44 -11.19
CA VAL A 170 -23.14 13.99 -11.25
C VAL A 170 -24.63 13.69 -11.33
N GLU A 171 -25.07 13.22 -12.50
CA GLU A 171 -26.43 12.73 -12.66
C GLU A 171 -26.58 11.37 -11.98
N ILE A 172 -27.54 11.27 -11.07
CA ILE A 172 -27.82 10.00 -10.39
C ILE A 172 -28.58 9.09 -11.37
N PRO A 173 -28.05 7.92 -11.73
CA PRO A 173 -28.76 6.99 -12.60
C PRO A 173 -30.07 6.53 -11.93
N LYS A 174 -31.08 6.28 -12.73
CA LYS A 174 -32.33 5.72 -12.20
C LYS A 174 -32.08 4.35 -11.57
N ALA A 175 -32.82 4.05 -10.51
CA ALA A 175 -32.67 2.78 -9.78
C ALA A 175 -32.83 1.53 -10.65
N GLU A 176 -33.60 1.66 -11.74
CA GLU A 176 -33.80 0.61 -12.74
C GLU A 176 -32.62 0.38 -13.67
N ASP A 177 -31.79 1.41 -13.90
CA ASP A 177 -30.64 1.39 -14.80
C ASP A 177 -29.33 1.00 -14.08
N THR A 178 -29.38 0.80 -12.76
CA THR A 178 -28.18 0.45 -12.01
C THR A 178 -27.75 -1.00 -12.24
N PRO A 179 -26.43 -1.25 -12.52
CA PRO A 179 -25.91 -2.60 -12.67
C PRO A 179 -25.93 -3.40 -11.35
N LEU A 180 -26.20 -2.72 -10.22
CA LEU A 180 -26.30 -3.37 -8.91
C LEU A 180 -27.67 -4.04 -8.67
N LYS A 181 -28.67 -3.74 -9.52
CA LYS A 181 -29.96 -4.43 -9.45
C LYS A 181 -29.78 -5.85 -9.95
N ARG A 182 -29.80 -6.80 -9.06
CA ARG A 182 -29.81 -8.22 -9.41
C ARG A 182 -31.16 -8.56 -10.06
N SER A 183 -31.14 -9.05 -11.29
CA SER A 183 -32.30 -9.72 -11.90
C SER A 183 -32.58 -11.02 -11.13
N GLY A 184 -33.86 -11.34 -10.97
CA GLY A 184 -34.34 -12.45 -10.17
C GLY A 184 -33.79 -13.84 -10.53
N ASP A 185 -34.50 -14.87 -10.22
CA ASP A 185 -34.06 -16.27 -10.26
C ASP A 185 -33.40 -16.67 -11.58
N ILE A 186 -32.22 -17.29 -11.45
CA ILE A 186 -31.48 -17.84 -12.58
C ILE A 186 -32.10 -19.18 -12.94
N ALA A 187 -32.88 -19.23 -14.01
CA ALA A 187 -33.54 -20.41 -14.48
C ALA A 187 -32.54 -21.45 -15.03
N ASP A 188 -31.52 -21.01 -15.73
CA ASP A 188 -30.41 -21.85 -16.25
C ASP A 188 -29.06 -21.25 -15.88
N VAL A 189 -28.34 -21.90 -14.98
CA VAL A 189 -27.02 -21.48 -14.51
C VAL A 189 -25.98 -21.53 -15.63
N LYS A 190 -26.06 -22.55 -16.51
CA LYS A 190 -25.09 -22.71 -17.61
C LYS A 190 -25.27 -21.62 -18.66
N GLU A 191 -26.49 -21.33 -19.04
CA GLU A 191 -26.80 -20.27 -20.00
C GLU A 191 -26.38 -18.90 -19.44
N LYS A 192 -26.68 -18.63 -18.16
CA LYS A 192 -26.28 -17.40 -17.49
C LYS A 192 -24.76 -17.25 -17.41
N TRP A 193 -24.04 -18.32 -17.13
CA TRP A 193 -22.58 -18.31 -17.15
C TRP A 193 -22.01 -18.02 -18.54
N LEU A 194 -22.50 -18.70 -19.56
CA LEU A 194 -22.03 -18.46 -20.93
C LEU A 194 -22.32 -17.02 -21.38
N SER A 195 -23.50 -16.50 -21.07
CA SER A 195 -23.86 -15.13 -21.41
C SER A 195 -22.98 -14.11 -20.67
N THR A 196 -22.69 -14.34 -19.39
CA THR A 196 -21.81 -13.47 -18.60
C THR A 196 -20.38 -13.48 -19.11
N LEU A 197 -19.85 -14.65 -19.49
CA LEU A 197 -18.49 -14.77 -20.05
C LEU A 197 -18.37 -14.16 -21.44
N SER A 198 -19.49 -14.08 -22.17
CA SER A 198 -19.56 -13.45 -23.50
C SER A 198 -19.85 -11.95 -23.44
N ASP A 199 -20.15 -11.41 -22.26
CA ASP A 199 -20.44 -9.99 -22.07
C ASP A 199 -19.15 -9.17 -22.16
N LEU A 200 -19.21 -8.02 -22.84
CA LEU A 200 -18.10 -7.08 -22.97
C LEU A 200 -17.62 -6.50 -21.62
N ASN A 201 -18.46 -6.57 -20.59
CA ASN A 201 -18.08 -6.19 -19.22
C ASN A 201 -17.29 -7.29 -18.50
N ALA A 202 -17.24 -8.52 -19.03
CA ALA A 202 -16.38 -9.56 -18.49
C ALA A 202 -14.95 -9.31 -18.98
N CYS A 203 -14.01 -9.12 -18.04
CA CYS A 203 -12.61 -8.91 -18.36
C CYS A 203 -12.02 -10.20 -18.95
N LEU A 204 -11.69 -10.17 -20.22
CA LEU A 204 -10.95 -11.24 -20.88
C LEU A 204 -9.45 -10.93 -20.79
N LEU A 205 -8.63 -11.97 -20.57
CA LEU A 205 -7.17 -11.83 -20.47
C LEU A 205 -6.55 -11.10 -21.68
N TYR A 206 -7.14 -11.28 -22.86
CA TYR A 206 -6.69 -10.63 -24.11
C TYR A 206 -7.13 -9.17 -24.28
N THR A 207 -8.13 -8.72 -23.53
CA THR A 207 -8.68 -7.37 -23.59
C THR A 207 -8.35 -6.54 -22.36
N SER A 208 -7.85 -7.19 -21.32
CA SER A 208 -7.30 -6.50 -20.17
C SER A 208 -6.01 -5.82 -20.60
N PRO A 209 -5.85 -4.50 -20.43
CA PRO A 209 -4.54 -3.90 -20.54
C PRO A 209 -3.67 -4.56 -19.50
N SER A 210 -2.79 -5.46 -19.94
CA SER A 210 -1.77 -6.01 -19.07
C SER A 210 -0.86 -4.86 -18.64
N PRO A 211 -0.54 -4.76 -17.36
CA PRO A 211 0.48 -3.82 -16.91
C PRO A 211 1.83 -4.14 -17.55
#